data_ecbe366dbf74def30f9c97495a8b3ed2
#
_entry.id   ecbe366dbf74def30f9c97495a8b3ed2
#
_cell.length_a   1.000
_cell.length_b   1.000
_cell.length_c   1.000
_cell.angle_alpha   90.00
_cell.angle_beta   90.00
_cell.angle_gamma   90.00
#
_symmetry.space_group_name_H-M   'P 1'
#
loop_
_entity.id
_entity.type
_entity.pdbx_description
1 polymer ?
#
loop_
_entity_poly.entity_id
_entity_poly.type
_entity_poly.pdbx_seq_one_letter_code
_entity_poly.pdbx_strand_id
1 'polypeptide(L)'
;MLCFGTVLHIRPRILDVVAHGSGENADRLADMTSGNSLQHKRVRKSPGERRQEILDAAVRLISERGYNGTSVQDVADAVGVTKQGVLRYFPSKDNLLAAVYHENYNTFGSVEDFMASGLPGSVPDDFRLPAYLRFLVHCNSTRPMLVQLFSILQVESFNPAHPLHDEFANRRDSIWPVSYTHLTLPT
;
A
#
# COMPACT_ATOMS: atom_id res chain seq x y z
N MET A 1 -37.81 -4.13 11.86
CA MET A 1 -37.24 -5.07 12.84
C MET A 1 -36.00 -5.64 12.18
N LEU A 2 -34.88 -4.91 12.42
CA LEU A 2 -33.57 -5.39 12.89
C LEU A 2 -32.90 -6.49 12.05
N CYS A 3 -31.76 -6.17 11.42
CA CYS A 3 -30.47 -6.40 12.06
C CYS A 3 -29.40 -5.52 11.46
N PHE A 4 -28.89 -4.69 12.33
CA PHE A 4 -27.60 -4.02 12.27
C PHE A 4 -26.47 -5.04 12.36
N GLY A 5 -25.38 -4.72 11.73
CA GLY A 5 -24.11 -5.11 12.30
C GLY A 5 -23.16 -5.82 11.35
N THR A 6 -22.33 -5.08 10.67
CA THR A 6 -20.88 -5.23 10.88
C THR A 6 -20.22 -3.99 10.29
N VAL A 7 -20.03 -2.98 11.13
CA VAL A 7 -19.08 -1.90 10.85
C VAL A 7 -17.69 -2.55 10.83
N LEU A 8 -17.22 -2.83 9.63
CA LEU A 8 -15.85 -3.27 9.44
C LEU A 8 -14.96 -2.12 9.90
N HIS A 9 -14.26 -2.34 10.97
CA HIS A 9 -13.23 -1.43 11.51
C HIS A 9 -12.15 -1.23 10.44
N ILE A 10 -12.33 -0.21 9.63
CA ILE A 10 -11.31 0.29 8.73
C ILE A 10 -10.30 1.00 9.63
N ARG A 11 -9.20 0.34 9.94
CA ARG A 11 -8.09 0.95 10.66
C ARG A 11 -7.39 1.94 9.72
N PRO A 12 -7.33 3.23 10.04
CA PRO A 12 -6.46 4.17 9.33
C PRO A 12 -5.01 3.91 9.77
N ARG A 13 -4.23 3.18 8.96
CA ARG A 13 -2.89 2.74 9.36
C ARG A 13 -1.72 3.43 8.66
N ILE A 14 -1.98 4.39 7.77
CA ILE A 14 -0.91 5.04 6.98
C ILE A 14 -0.83 6.56 7.20
N LEU A 15 -1.75 7.18 7.94
CA LEU A 15 -1.75 8.64 8.10
C LEU A 15 -0.81 9.20 9.18
N ASP A 16 -0.23 8.37 10.04
CA ASP A 16 0.58 8.86 11.18
C ASP A 16 2.09 9.02 10.89
N VAL A 17 2.55 8.76 9.68
CA VAL A 17 4.01 8.78 9.39
C VAL A 17 4.50 10.11 8.78
N VAL A 18 3.61 11.03 8.36
CA VAL A 18 4.03 12.22 7.58
C VAL A 18 4.01 13.53 8.39
N ALA A 19 3.60 13.54 9.64
CA ALA A 19 3.45 14.78 10.40
C ALA A 19 4.37 14.88 11.64
N HIS A 20 5.69 14.73 11.49
CA HIS A 20 6.66 15.23 12.49
C HIS A 20 8.02 15.43 11.85
N GLY A 21 8.24 16.61 11.32
CA GLY A 21 9.53 17.03 10.81
C GLY A 21 9.63 18.53 10.61
N SER A 22 9.57 19.32 11.68
CA SER A 22 10.23 20.64 11.72
C SER A 22 10.08 21.27 13.12
N GLY A 23 11.21 21.50 13.76
CA GLY A 23 11.33 22.43 14.89
C GLY A 23 11.72 21.76 16.20
N GLU A 24 13.02 21.70 16.45
CA GLU A 24 13.67 22.06 17.71
C GLU A 24 15.13 21.59 17.72
N ASN A 25 15.98 22.44 17.18
CA ASN A 25 17.41 22.38 17.41
C ASN A 25 17.83 23.74 18.00
N ALA A 26 17.73 23.89 19.31
CA ALA A 26 18.53 24.82 20.09
C ALA A 26 18.32 24.50 21.57
N ASP A 27 19.29 23.94 22.19
CA ASP A 27 19.69 23.85 23.58
C ASP A 27 19.98 22.42 24.01
N ARG A 28 21.26 22.07 23.97
CA ARG A 28 21.91 21.12 24.90
C ARG A 28 23.37 20.91 24.54
N LEU A 29 24.12 21.98 24.68
CA LEU A 29 25.55 21.90 24.95
C LEU A 29 25.73 22.16 26.46
N ALA A 30 25.64 21.13 27.27
CA ALA A 30 26.23 21.01 28.59
C ALA A 30 25.68 19.76 29.30
N ASP A 31 26.27 18.62 29.09
CA ASP A 31 26.62 17.68 30.15
C ASP A 31 27.44 16.51 29.60
N MET A 32 28.71 16.71 29.48
CA MET A 32 29.68 15.63 29.32
C MET A 32 30.23 15.26 30.68
N THR A 33 29.65 14.27 31.32
CA THR A 33 30.34 13.32 32.21
C THR A 33 29.32 12.52 33.01
N SER A 34 28.92 11.36 32.51
CA SER A 34 28.72 10.17 33.35
C SER A 34 28.34 9.01 32.43
N GLY A 35 29.21 8.03 32.39
CA GLY A 35 28.95 6.79 31.63
C GLY A 35 27.74 6.05 32.20
N ASN A 36 26.66 6.13 31.52
CA ASN A 36 25.55 5.18 31.68
C ASN A 36 25.08 4.76 30.29
N SER A 37 25.58 3.61 29.86
CA SER A 37 25.09 2.93 28.65
C SER A 37 23.62 2.60 28.87
N LEU A 38 22.74 3.52 28.50
CA LEU A 38 21.32 3.23 28.33
C LEU A 38 21.20 2.22 27.18
N GLN A 39 21.36 0.94 27.52
CA GLN A 39 20.89 -0.14 26.68
C GLN A 39 19.40 0.11 26.43
N HIS A 40 19.09 0.72 25.32
CA HIS A 40 17.73 0.74 24.79
C HIS A 40 17.28 -0.71 24.71
N LYS A 41 16.52 -1.16 25.69
CA LYS A 41 15.88 -2.47 25.74
C LYS A 41 15.03 -2.55 24.47
N ARG A 42 15.56 -3.22 23.45
CA ARG A 42 14.89 -3.41 22.16
C ARG A 42 13.56 -4.11 22.45
N VAL A 43 12.46 -3.33 22.47
CA VAL A 43 11.12 -3.88 22.65
C VAL A 43 10.91 -4.92 21.57
N ARG A 44 10.69 -6.16 21.99
CA ARG A 44 10.50 -7.29 21.06
C ARG A 44 9.14 -7.11 20.42
N LYS A 45 9.12 -6.63 19.17
CA LYS A 45 7.89 -6.52 18.37
C LYS A 45 7.28 -7.91 18.17
N SER A 46 5.96 -7.98 18.15
CA SER A 46 5.25 -9.22 17.82
C SER A 46 5.57 -9.65 16.38
N PRO A 47 5.40 -10.94 16.04
CA PRO A 47 5.61 -11.41 14.67
C PRO A 47 4.75 -10.64 13.64
N GLY A 48 3.51 -10.31 13.98
CA GLY A 48 2.61 -9.55 13.11
C GLY A 48 3.08 -8.11 12.88
N GLU A 49 3.50 -7.42 13.94
CA GLU A 49 4.06 -6.06 13.83
C GLU A 49 5.34 -6.05 12.99
N ARG A 50 6.19 -7.04 13.16
CA ARG A 50 7.41 -7.17 12.37
C ARG A 50 7.14 -7.43 10.90
N ARG A 51 6.17 -8.30 10.61
CA ARG A 51 5.74 -8.58 9.23
C ARG A 51 5.21 -7.31 8.55
N GLN A 52 4.38 -6.54 9.25
CA GLN A 52 3.85 -5.28 8.73
C GLN A 52 4.96 -4.25 8.47
N GLU A 53 5.90 -4.12 9.39
CA GLU A 53 7.04 -3.21 9.22
C GLU A 53 7.88 -3.54 7.98
N ILE A 54 8.08 -4.83 7.69
CA ILE A 54 8.76 -5.29 6.48
C ILE A 54 7.95 -4.91 5.23
N LEU A 55 6.63 -5.11 5.25
CA LEU A 55 5.74 -4.73 4.15
C LEU A 55 5.75 -3.22 3.89
N ASP A 56 5.65 -2.41 4.94
CA ASP A 56 5.65 -0.95 4.83
C ASP A 56 6.98 -0.44 4.25
N ALA A 57 8.11 -1.02 4.67
CA ALA A 57 9.41 -0.71 4.10
C ALA A 57 9.52 -1.13 2.61
N ALA A 58 8.98 -2.31 2.26
CA ALA A 58 8.97 -2.78 0.88
C ALA A 58 8.09 -1.89 -0.02
N VAL A 59 6.90 -1.50 0.44
CA VAL A 59 6.03 -0.54 -0.27
C VAL A 59 6.79 0.74 -0.60
N ARG A 60 7.45 1.34 0.39
CA ARG A 60 8.22 2.56 0.22
C ARG A 60 9.37 2.39 -0.77
N LEU A 61 10.21 1.38 -0.58
CA LEU A 61 11.38 1.16 -1.42
C LEU A 61 11.00 0.82 -2.88
N ILE A 62 9.99 -0.02 -3.07
CA ILE A 62 9.52 -0.37 -4.41
C ILE A 62 8.83 0.83 -5.07
N SER A 63 8.08 1.65 -4.34
CA SER A 63 7.50 2.88 -4.89
C SER A 63 8.54 3.89 -5.35
N GLU A 64 9.73 3.92 -4.73
CA GLU A 64 10.83 4.83 -5.07
C GLU A 64 11.72 4.30 -6.20
N ARG A 65 11.99 3.00 -6.23
CA ARG A 65 13.07 2.40 -7.05
C ARG A 65 12.59 1.30 -8.00
N GLY A 66 11.33 0.95 -7.95
CA GLY A 66 10.76 -0.19 -8.65
C GLY A 66 11.11 -1.53 -7.99
N TYR A 67 10.48 -2.59 -8.50
CA TYR A 67 10.77 -3.96 -8.08
C TYR A 67 12.21 -4.35 -8.40
N ASN A 68 12.66 -4.10 -9.63
CA ASN A 68 14.01 -4.49 -10.06
C ASN A 68 15.10 -3.74 -9.30
N GLY A 69 14.87 -2.48 -8.94
CA GLY A 69 15.79 -1.62 -8.19
C GLY A 69 15.81 -1.86 -6.68
N THR A 70 14.97 -2.77 -6.14
CA THR A 70 14.87 -3.06 -4.70
C THR A 70 15.29 -4.50 -4.42
N SER A 71 16.20 -4.71 -3.48
CA SER A 71 16.59 -6.04 -3.02
C SER A 71 15.99 -6.39 -1.66
N VAL A 72 15.94 -7.69 -1.31
CA VAL A 72 15.55 -8.13 0.04
C VAL A 72 16.51 -7.58 1.11
N GLN A 73 17.77 -7.35 0.75
CA GLN A 73 18.75 -6.76 1.67
C GLN A 73 18.40 -5.30 1.96
N ASP A 74 18.01 -4.50 0.96
CA ASP A 74 17.60 -3.10 1.17
C ASP A 74 16.42 -2.99 2.13
N VAL A 75 15.44 -3.92 2.00
CA VAL A 75 14.30 -3.99 2.91
C VAL A 75 14.74 -4.39 4.32
N ALA A 76 15.66 -5.35 4.44
CA ALA A 76 16.20 -5.79 5.73
C ALA A 76 16.94 -4.64 6.45
N ASP A 77 17.75 -3.89 5.72
CA ASP A 77 18.51 -2.74 6.23
C ASP A 77 17.56 -1.63 6.69
N ALA A 78 16.50 -1.35 5.91
CA ALA A 78 15.51 -0.34 6.23
C ALA A 78 14.73 -0.60 7.53
N VAL A 79 14.54 -1.89 7.90
CA VAL A 79 13.84 -2.26 9.15
C VAL A 79 14.79 -2.71 10.26
N GLY A 80 16.10 -2.69 10.02
CA GLY A 80 17.13 -3.03 10.99
C GLY A 80 17.12 -4.51 11.38
N VAL A 81 16.88 -5.42 10.41
CA VAL A 81 16.97 -6.88 10.58
C VAL A 81 17.94 -7.49 9.58
N THR A 82 18.24 -8.76 9.74
CA THR A 82 19.04 -9.50 8.75
C THR A 82 18.18 -9.89 7.54
N LYS A 83 18.80 -10.11 6.38
CA LYS A 83 18.14 -10.67 5.20
C LYS A 83 17.38 -11.96 5.53
N GLN A 84 17.98 -12.86 6.33
CA GLN A 84 17.31 -14.07 6.79
C GLN A 84 16.10 -13.78 7.68
N GLY A 85 16.13 -12.68 8.43
CA GLY A 85 14.98 -12.19 9.21
C GLY A 85 13.80 -11.82 8.32
N VAL A 86 14.03 -11.21 7.17
CA VAL A 86 13.00 -10.92 6.16
C VAL A 86 12.52 -12.20 5.49
N LEU A 87 13.44 -13.06 5.03
CA LEU A 87 13.13 -14.32 4.34
C LEU A 87 12.34 -15.32 5.20
N ARG A 88 12.37 -15.18 6.51
CA ARG A 88 11.50 -15.95 7.42
C ARG A 88 10.01 -15.61 7.26
N TYR A 89 9.68 -14.36 6.91
CA TYR A 89 8.31 -13.91 6.69
C TYR A 89 7.90 -14.01 5.22
N PHE A 90 8.83 -13.76 4.33
CA PHE A 90 8.63 -13.76 2.88
C PHE A 90 9.76 -14.57 2.24
N PRO A 91 9.52 -15.84 1.88
CA PRO A 91 10.57 -16.78 1.45
C PRO A 91 11.38 -16.34 0.23
N SER A 92 10.82 -15.45 -0.60
CA SER A 92 11.50 -14.87 -1.76
C SER A 92 11.14 -13.38 -1.93
N LYS A 93 11.85 -12.70 -2.82
CA LYS A 93 11.54 -11.34 -3.26
C LYS A 93 10.16 -11.29 -3.94
N ASP A 94 9.83 -12.32 -4.71
CA ASP A 94 8.54 -12.44 -5.41
C ASP A 94 7.38 -12.63 -4.42
N ASN A 95 7.57 -13.43 -3.37
CA ASN A 95 6.58 -13.57 -2.29
C ASN A 95 6.36 -12.25 -1.54
N LEU A 96 7.44 -11.48 -1.33
CA LEU A 96 7.33 -10.15 -0.74
C LEU A 96 6.54 -9.20 -1.66
N LEU A 97 6.86 -9.20 -2.97
CA LEU A 97 6.13 -8.39 -3.95
C LEU A 97 4.65 -8.79 -4.04
N ALA A 98 4.35 -10.08 -4.08
CA ALA A 98 2.97 -10.58 -4.09
C ALA A 98 2.19 -10.08 -2.87
N ALA A 99 2.79 -10.14 -1.67
CA ALA A 99 2.17 -9.62 -0.46
C ALA A 99 1.99 -8.08 -0.51
N VAL A 100 2.99 -7.34 -1.00
CA VAL A 100 2.89 -5.89 -1.23
C VAL A 100 1.71 -5.57 -2.16
N TYR A 101 1.58 -6.30 -3.26
CA TYR A 101 0.51 -6.11 -4.22
C TYR A 101 -0.87 -6.45 -3.62
N HIS A 102 -1.04 -7.65 -3.08
CA HIS A 102 -2.36 -8.12 -2.61
C HIS A 102 -2.85 -7.38 -1.36
N GLU A 103 -1.97 -7.00 -0.45
CA GLU A 103 -2.37 -6.37 0.81
C GLU A 103 -2.54 -4.84 0.71
N ASN A 104 -1.96 -4.19 -0.30
CA ASN A 104 -2.05 -2.74 -0.45
C ASN A 104 -2.87 -2.29 -1.66
N TYR A 105 -2.98 -3.14 -2.69
CA TYR A 105 -3.59 -2.73 -3.94
C TYR A 105 -5.11 -2.94 -4.00
N ASN A 106 -5.59 -4.12 -3.60
CA ASN A 106 -7.01 -4.48 -3.70
C ASN A 106 -7.90 -3.89 -2.60
N THR A 107 -7.34 -3.05 -1.74
CA THR A 107 -8.02 -2.63 -0.52
C THR A 107 -8.82 -1.35 -0.65
N PHE A 108 -8.82 -0.66 -1.83
CA PHE A 108 -9.49 0.64 -1.89
C PHE A 108 -9.72 1.15 -3.32
N GLY A 109 -10.91 1.69 -3.55
CA GLY A 109 -11.27 2.31 -4.82
C GLY A 109 -11.88 1.32 -5.82
N SER A 110 -12.26 0.14 -5.36
CA SER A 110 -13.01 -0.82 -6.17
C SER A 110 -14.44 -0.33 -6.43
N VAL A 111 -15.12 -0.97 -7.37
CA VAL A 111 -16.54 -0.71 -7.63
C VAL A 111 -17.37 -1.05 -6.37
N GLU A 112 -16.99 -2.11 -5.66
CA GLU A 112 -17.63 -2.55 -4.41
C GLU A 112 -17.49 -1.50 -3.32
N ASP A 113 -16.30 -0.88 -3.17
CA ASP A 113 -16.07 0.21 -2.23
C ASP A 113 -16.95 1.43 -2.57
N PHE A 114 -17.07 1.74 -3.86
CA PHE A 114 -17.94 2.82 -4.31
C PHE A 114 -19.40 2.50 -4.03
N MET A 115 -19.88 1.30 -4.32
CA MET A 115 -21.25 0.88 -4.00
C MET A 115 -21.53 0.93 -2.50
N ALA A 116 -20.56 0.54 -1.67
CA ALA A 116 -20.67 0.61 -0.22
C ALA A 116 -20.59 2.05 0.35
N SER A 117 -20.13 3.02 -0.44
CA SER A 117 -19.92 4.40 0.02
C SER A 117 -21.21 5.18 0.27
N GLY A 118 -22.35 4.77 -0.31
CA GLY A 118 -23.61 5.48 -0.25
C GLY A 118 -23.62 6.84 -1.01
N LEU A 119 -22.62 7.10 -1.82
CA LEU A 119 -22.54 8.32 -2.63
C LEU A 119 -23.58 8.29 -3.76
N PRO A 120 -24.02 9.47 -4.26
CA PRO A 120 -24.92 9.52 -5.41
C PRO A 120 -24.36 8.79 -6.63
N GLY A 121 -25.14 7.86 -7.18
CA GLY A 121 -24.72 7.02 -8.30
C GLY A 121 -23.92 5.75 -7.90
N SER A 122 -23.89 5.41 -6.57
CA SER A 122 -23.23 4.20 -6.07
C SER A 122 -24.17 2.98 -5.97
N VAL A 123 -25.48 3.17 -6.19
CA VAL A 123 -26.42 2.05 -6.12
C VAL A 123 -26.45 1.29 -7.45
N PRO A 124 -26.62 -0.07 -7.44
CA PRO A 124 -26.59 -0.86 -8.66
C PRO A 124 -27.56 -0.39 -9.76
N ASP A 125 -28.80 -0.04 -9.38
CA ASP A 125 -29.85 0.38 -10.31
C ASP A 125 -29.65 1.83 -10.83
N ASP A 126 -28.81 2.65 -10.21
CA ASP A 126 -28.43 4.00 -10.64
C ASP A 126 -26.90 4.17 -10.59
N PHE A 127 -26.17 3.18 -11.11
CA PHE A 127 -24.71 3.26 -11.16
C PHE A 127 -24.27 4.32 -12.18
N ARG A 128 -23.45 5.28 -11.71
CA ARG A 128 -22.95 6.36 -12.55
C ARG A 128 -21.45 6.32 -12.66
N LEU A 129 -20.95 5.90 -13.81
CA LEU A 129 -19.52 5.85 -14.11
C LEU A 129 -18.77 7.17 -13.79
N PRO A 130 -19.27 8.37 -14.12
CA PRO A 130 -18.61 9.62 -13.75
C PRO A 130 -18.49 9.85 -12.24
N ALA A 131 -19.45 9.34 -11.45
CA ALA A 131 -19.38 9.42 -9.99
C ALA A 131 -18.34 8.45 -9.44
N TYR A 132 -18.29 7.23 -9.97
CA TYR A 132 -17.25 6.26 -9.63
C TYR A 132 -15.85 6.78 -9.98
N LEU A 133 -15.65 7.38 -11.14
CA LEU A 133 -14.36 7.94 -11.52
C LEU A 133 -13.92 9.07 -10.59
N ARG A 134 -14.84 9.94 -10.17
CA ARG A 134 -14.54 10.98 -9.15
C ARG A 134 -14.17 10.37 -7.81
N PHE A 135 -14.88 9.33 -7.37
CA PHE A 135 -14.56 8.59 -6.16
C PHE A 135 -13.16 7.98 -6.25
N LEU A 136 -12.82 7.32 -7.37
CA LEU A 136 -11.52 6.73 -7.60
C LEU A 136 -10.40 7.78 -7.56
N VAL A 137 -10.58 8.92 -8.23
CA VAL A 137 -9.60 10.03 -8.19
C VAL A 137 -9.43 10.55 -6.77
N HIS A 138 -10.52 10.71 -6.02
CA HIS A 138 -10.44 11.12 -4.62
C HIS A 138 -9.66 10.10 -3.77
N CYS A 139 -9.97 8.82 -3.88
CA CYS A 139 -9.23 7.76 -3.18
C CYS A 139 -7.74 7.77 -3.52
N ASN A 140 -7.39 7.97 -4.78
CA ASN A 140 -6.01 8.00 -5.24
C ASN A 140 -5.26 9.26 -4.76
N SER A 141 -5.94 10.42 -4.72
CA SER A 141 -5.33 11.68 -4.28
C SER A 141 -4.90 11.66 -2.81
N THR A 142 -5.54 10.83 -1.98
CA THR A 142 -5.18 10.65 -0.56
C THR A 142 -4.04 9.68 -0.33
N ARG A 143 -3.55 8.98 -1.38
CA ARG A 143 -2.54 7.91 -1.26
C ARG A 143 -1.49 7.94 -2.38
N PRO A 144 -0.74 9.04 -2.50
CA PRO A 144 0.20 9.23 -3.61
C PRO A 144 1.26 8.14 -3.69
N MET A 145 1.76 7.62 -2.57
CA MET A 145 2.75 6.53 -2.53
C MET A 145 2.22 5.24 -3.15
N LEU A 146 0.96 4.87 -2.89
CA LEU A 146 0.36 3.68 -3.48
C LEU A 146 0.10 3.87 -4.98
N VAL A 147 -0.28 5.07 -5.41
CA VAL A 147 -0.41 5.39 -6.84
C VAL A 147 0.95 5.27 -7.53
N GLN A 148 2.01 5.80 -6.92
CA GLN A 148 3.36 5.68 -7.44
C GLN A 148 3.83 4.23 -7.54
N LEU A 149 3.67 3.45 -6.45
CA LEU A 149 3.97 2.02 -6.41
C LEU A 149 3.28 1.30 -7.56
N PHE A 150 1.98 1.51 -7.70
CA PHE A 150 1.20 0.83 -8.72
C PHE A 150 1.61 1.21 -10.13
N SER A 151 1.85 2.48 -10.38
CA SER A 151 2.28 2.96 -11.70
C SER A 151 3.63 2.35 -12.12
N ILE A 152 4.59 2.25 -11.18
CA ILE A 152 5.89 1.64 -11.44
C ILE A 152 5.72 0.14 -11.72
N LEU A 153 4.99 -0.58 -10.86
CA LEU A 153 4.76 -2.01 -11.04
C LEU A 153 4.01 -2.32 -12.34
N GLN A 154 3.06 -1.47 -12.73
CA GLN A 154 2.36 -1.62 -14.00
C GLN A 154 3.31 -1.49 -15.18
N VAL A 155 4.21 -0.51 -15.17
CA VAL A 155 5.20 -0.34 -16.25
C VAL A 155 6.19 -1.51 -16.27
N GLU A 156 6.74 -1.91 -15.11
CA GLU A 156 7.67 -3.05 -15.03
C GLU A 156 7.01 -4.37 -15.46
N SER A 157 5.70 -4.53 -15.22
CA SER A 157 4.94 -5.74 -15.57
C SER A 157 4.73 -5.94 -17.07
N PHE A 158 5.05 -4.98 -17.94
CA PHE A 158 5.11 -5.22 -19.39
C PHE A 158 6.20 -6.22 -19.77
N ASN A 159 7.23 -6.39 -18.95
CA ASN A 159 8.20 -7.45 -19.11
C ASN A 159 7.57 -8.80 -18.70
N PRO A 160 7.53 -9.81 -19.62
CA PRO A 160 6.96 -11.13 -19.31
C PRO A 160 7.67 -11.87 -18.15
N ALA A 161 8.93 -11.52 -17.87
CA ALA A 161 9.67 -12.10 -16.76
C ALA A 161 9.33 -11.45 -15.40
N HIS A 162 8.50 -10.41 -15.36
CA HIS A 162 8.11 -9.77 -14.10
C HIS A 162 7.08 -10.63 -13.34
N PRO A 163 7.24 -10.84 -12.02
CA PRO A 163 6.36 -11.74 -11.24
C PRO A 163 4.87 -11.38 -11.28
N LEU A 164 4.53 -10.11 -11.53
CA LEU A 164 3.13 -9.65 -11.63
C LEU A 164 2.67 -9.45 -13.09
N HIS A 165 3.38 -10.01 -14.08
CA HIS A 165 3.00 -9.85 -15.50
C HIS A 165 1.58 -10.31 -15.77
N ASP A 166 1.26 -11.54 -15.39
CA ASP A 166 -0.05 -12.15 -15.64
C ASP A 166 -1.17 -11.45 -14.85
N GLU A 167 -0.90 -11.03 -13.62
CA GLU A 167 -1.85 -10.29 -12.79
C GLU A 167 -2.28 -8.98 -13.46
N PHE A 168 -1.32 -8.20 -13.96
CA PHE A 168 -1.61 -6.95 -14.66
C PHE A 168 -2.19 -7.17 -16.06
N ALA A 169 -1.82 -8.25 -16.76
CA ALA A 169 -2.41 -8.63 -18.05
C ALA A 169 -3.90 -8.97 -17.87
N ASN A 170 -4.22 -9.88 -16.97
CA ASN A 170 -5.59 -10.27 -16.65
C ASN A 170 -6.46 -9.08 -16.22
N ARG A 171 -5.88 -8.17 -15.45
CA ARG A 171 -6.59 -6.95 -15.04
C ARG A 171 -6.90 -6.04 -16.22
N ARG A 172 -5.96 -5.80 -17.13
CA ARG A 172 -6.22 -5.02 -18.35
C ARG A 172 -7.36 -5.62 -19.14
N ASP A 173 -7.35 -6.93 -19.33
CA ASP A 173 -8.36 -7.65 -20.10
C ASP A 173 -9.74 -7.61 -19.42
N SER A 174 -9.80 -7.59 -18.09
CA SER A 174 -11.05 -7.50 -17.34
C SER A 174 -11.69 -6.10 -17.37
N ILE A 175 -10.89 -5.03 -17.48
CA ILE A 175 -11.39 -3.65 -17.54
C ILE A 175 -11.92 -3.29 -18.93
N TRP A 176 -11.33 -3.85 -19.98
CA TRP A 176 -11.65 -3.49 -21.37
C TRP A 176 -13.12 -3.71 -21.77
N PRO A 177 -13.77 -4.84 -21.44
CA PRO A 177 -15.18 -5.06 -21.77
C PRO A 177 -16.12 -4.06 -21.11
N VAL A 178 -15.83 -3.68 -19.86
CA VAL A 178 -16.65 -2.73 -19.08
C VAL A 178 -16.62 -1.33 -19.70
N SER A 179 -15.46 -0.91 -20.21
CA SER A 179 -15.31 0.40 -20.84
C SER A 179 -16.09 0.51 -22.13
N TYR A 180 -16.19 -0.58 -22.92
CA TYR A 180 -16.93 -0.57 -24.20
C TYR A 180 -18.45 -0.58 -24.02
N THR A 181 -18.97 -1.32 -23.03
CA THR A 181 -20.41 -1.42 -22.79
C THR A 181 -21.02 -0.14 -22.23
N HIS A 182 -20.23 0.70 -21.56
CA HIS A 182 -20.69 1.97 -20.97
C HIS A 182 -20.40 3.20 -21.83
N LEU A 183 -19.57 3.09 -22.87
CA LEU A 183 -19.25 4.19 -23.80
C LEU A 183 -20.08 4.18 -25.09
N THR A 184 -20.82 3.12 -25.37
CA THR A 184 -21.81 3.15 -26.47
C THR A 184 -22.98 4.02 -26.04
N LEU A 185 -22.96 5.28 -26.46
CA LEU A 185 -24.12 6.16 -26.36
C LEU A 185 -25.28 5.53 -27.13
N PRO A 186 -26.50 5.53 -26.57
CA PRO A 186 -27.67 5.17 -27.34
C PRO A 186 -27.79 6.15 -28.52
N THR A 187 -27.79 5.62 -29.74
CA THR A 187 -28.12 6.35 -30.97
C THR A 187 -29.56 6.76 -30.97
#